data_c9ad87df2f3b05e6a83ee4c204a21a8d
#
_entry.id   c9ad87df2f3b05e6a83ee4c204a21a8d
#
_cell.length_a   1.000
_cell.length_b   1.000
_cell.length_c   1.000
_cell.angle_alpha   90.00
_cell.angle_beta   90.00
_cell.angle_gamma   90.00
#
_symmetry.space_group_name_H-M   'P 1'
#
loop_
_entity.id
_entity.type
_entity.pdbx_description
1 polymer ?
#
loop_
_entity_poly.entity_id
_entity_poly.type
_entity_poly.pdbx_seq_one_letter_code
_entity_poly.pdbx_strand_id
1 'polypeptide(L)'
;VTDASLRDVQDVIPRHPLLVEGLLLFFPAAAIHAMASPLIWVTLFGFALPFTHTIPAHQWHAHEMIFGTYGAALAGFLSSAVPEWTDTAPRRGRALLLLLGLWLPGRLVGLLGIEALVVLAAITDTAFLALLCWFVLKPLIERRTTRHSSFAVWAGLFTLIEIGIRAAWLTERFDLAERLLQSALTVFLVFFALAVARINVVVINLALDPSGETTPYRPHPGRQNLAAGMVAIYTVAALLFPNSTAPAYLALAAAAAFFDRLAEWFIGTAVLKTQVLVLAGANAFAGGGFLLLGLAGLGAPVAVPSGLHMLSVGSLGLAVLGVFIIAGLRHTGRDLVLPWQAHAAVALMLCAGLVRVLPELGIGAPAVGLHYAASAVLWSAAYGVWLAGFLPLLLHPVKGDEGCN
;
A
#
# COMPACT_ATOMS: atom_id res chain seq x y z
N VAL A 1 1.08 12.73 43.21
CA VAL A 1 0.04 12.86 42.20
C VAL A 1 -0.01 11.51 41.48
N THR A 2 -1.04 10.75 41.79
CA THR A 2 -1.15 9.32 41.53
C THR A 2 -1.50 9.01 40.10
N ASP A 3 -0.97 7.92 39.61
CA ASP A 3 -1.15 7.28 38.26
C ASP A 3 -2.63 7.06 37.83
N ALA A 4 -3.56 7.24 38.77
CA ALA A 4 -5.01 7.17 38.53
C ALA A 4 -5.56 8.33 37.67
N SER A 5 -4.97 9.53 37.78
CA SER A 5 -5.45 10.72 37.07
C SER A 5 -5.16 10.71 35.55
N LEU A 6 -4.21 9.90 35.11
CA LEU A 6 -3.90 9.74 33.68
C LEU A 6 -4.74 8.65 33.01
N ARG A 7 -5.30 7.72 33.78
CA ARG A 7 -6.21 6.67 33.28
C ARG A 7 -7.62 7.23 33.01
N ASP A 8 -8.12 8.12 33.85
CA ASP A 8 -9.46 8.74 33.70
C ASP A 8 -9.58 9.67 32.48
N VAL A 9 -8.47 10.22 31.98
CA VAL A 9 -8.50 11.09 30.77
C VAL A 9 -8.56 10.28 29.47
N GLN A 10 -8.26 8.97 29.50
CA GLN A 10 -8.39 8.11 28.31
C GLN A 10 -9.84 7.70 28.01
N ASP A 11 -10.74 7.78 28.99
CA ASP A 11 -12.14 7.34 28.86
C ASP A 11 -13.12 8.40 28.34
N VAL A 12 -12.68 9.64 28.12
CA VAL A 12 -13.56 10.79 27.76
C VAL A 12 -13.68 11.02 26.25
N ILE A 13 -12.90 10.35 25.41
CA ILE A 13 -13.15 10.39 23.96
C ILE A 13 -14.28 9.41 23.66
N PRO A 14 -15.40 9.87 23.03
CA PRO A 14 -16.47 8.96 22.62
C PRO A 14 -15.82 7.79 21.86
N ARG A 15 -16.16 6.57 22.22
CA ARG A 15 -15.66 5.35 21.59
C ARG A 15 -16.22 5.23 20.17
N HIS A 16 -15.83 6.15 19.28
CA HIS A 16 -16.23 6.06 17.89
C HIS A 16 -15.58 4.82 17.29
N PRO A 17 -16.32 3.92 16.64
CA PRO A 17 -15.80 2.65 16.12
C PRO A 17 -14.50 2.80 15.31
N LEU A 18 -14.40 3.83 14.48
CA LEU A 18 -13.21 4.10 13.67
C LEU A 18 -11.95 4.45 14.49
N LEU A 19 -12.09 4.80 15.77
CA LEU A 19 -10.96 5.18 16.64
C LEU A 19 -10.50 4.04 17.57
N VAL A 20 -11.10 2.86 17.44
CA VAL A 20 -10.76 1.70 18.26
C VAL A 20 -9.48 1.03 17.76
N GLU A 21 -9.25 1.07 16.44
CA GLU A 21 -8.12 0.43 15.79
C GLU A 21 -7.69 1.20 14.54
N GLY A 22 -6.40 1.16 14.21
CA GLY A 22 -5.84 1.94 13.10
C GLY A 22 -6.43 1.61 11.73
N LEU A 23 -6.64 0.33 11.43
CA LEU A 23 -7.21 -0.06 10.13
C LEU A 23 -8.65 0.45 9.94
N LEU A 24 -9.45 0.52 11.02
CA LEU A 24 -10.82 1.00 10.94
C LEU A 24 -10.89 2.47 10.51
N LEU A 25 -9.89 3.28 10.87
CA LEU A 25 -9.79 4.69 10.49
C LEU A 25 -9.11 4.86 9.13
N PHE A 26 -7.96 4.23 8.94
CA PHE A 26 -7.08 4.54 7.82
C PHE A 26 -7.43 3.79 6.53
N PHE A 27 -8.11 2.63 6.57
CA PHE A 27 -8.55 1.98 5.34
C PHE A 27 -9.64 2.79 4.64
N PRO A 28 -10.69 3.29 5.32
CA PRO A 28 -11.63 4.24 4.69
C PRO A 28 -10.96 5.54 4.22
N ALA A 29 -10.05 6.11 5.01
CA ALA A 29 -9.33 7.33 4.62
C ALA A 29 -8.49 7.11 3.36
N ALA A 30 -7.74 6.00 3.29
CA ALA A 30 -6.97 5.60 2.12
C ALA A 30 -7.88 5.33 0.90
N ALA A 31 -9.04 4.67 1.10
CA ALA A 31 -9.99 4.40 0.02
C ALA A 31 -10.60 5.69 -0.54
N ILE A 32 -10.98 6.65 0.31
CA ILE A 32 -11.48 7.96 -0.13
C ILE A 32 -10.40 8.71 -0.93
N HIS A 33 -9.17 8.72 -0.44
CA HIS A 33 -8.06 9.35 -1.14
C HIS A 33 -7.76 8.63 -2.47
N ALA A 34 -7.77 7.29 -2.48
CA ALA A 34 -7.59 6.47 -3.68
C ALA A 34 -8.66 6.72 -4.74
N MET A 35 -9.90 7.00 -4.34
CA MET A 35 -10.97 7.38 -5.26
C MET A 35 -10.74 8.76 -5.86
N ALA A 36 -10.34 9.72 -5.05
CA ALA A 36 -10.26 11.13 -5.46
C ALA A 36 -8.99 11.42 -6.28
N SER A 37 -7.83 10.94 -5.83
CA SER A 37 -6.52 11.34 -6.37
C SER A 37 -6.33 11.05 -7.87
N PRO A 38 -6.64 9.84 -8.41
CA PRO A 38 -6.50 9.60 -9.85
C PRO A 38 -7.50 10.38 -10.70
N LEU A 39 -8.72 10.62 -10.20
CA LEU A 39 -9.71 11.44 -10.92
C LEU A 39 -9.27 12.90 -10.97
N ILE A 40 -8.73 13.43 -9.89
CA ILE A 40 -8.14 14.77 -9.85
C ILE A 40 -6.98 14.85 -10.83
N TRP A 41 -6.07 13.86 -10.83
CA TRP A 41 -4.93 13.80 -11.74
C TRP A 41 -5.36 13.86 -13.21
N VAL A 42 -6.31 13.00 -13.63
CA VAL A 42 -6.80 12.96 -15.02
C VAL A 42 -7.49 14.28 -15.40
N THR A 43 -8.24 14.88 -14.47
CA THR A 43 -8.92 16.16 -14.70
C THR A 43 -7.90 17.29 -14.82
N LEU A 44 -6.92 17.38 -13.92
CA LEU A 44 -5.87 18.39 -13.97
C LEU A 44 -5.03 18.28 -15.24
N PHE A 45 -4.64 17.07 -15.61
CA PHE A 45 -3.87 16.82 -16.81
C PHE A 45 -4.66 17.15 -18.08
N GLY A 46 -5.96 16.77 -18.14
CA GLY A 46 -6.82 17.03 -19.29
C GLY A 46 -7.15 18.50 -19.49
N PHE A 47 -7.25 19.29 -18.44
CA PHE A 47 -7.60 20.72 -18.48
C PHE A 47 -6.42 21.66 -18.25
N ALA A 48 -5.20 21.14 -18.09
CA ALA A 48 -4.00 21.91 -17.80
C ALA A 48 -4.20 22.92 -16.65
N LEU A 49 -4.92 22.52 -15.61
CA LEU A 49 -5.21 23.40 -14.47
C LEU A 49 -3.93 23.67 -13.68
N PRO A 50 -3.71 24.94 -13.25
CA PRO A 50 -2.56 25.28 -12.41
C PRO A 50 -2.71 24.57 -11.06
N PHE A 51 -1.70 23.77 -10.72
CA PHE A 51 -1.71 23.02 -9.48
C PHE A 51 -0.61 23.54 -8.56
N THR A 52 0.53 22.99 -8.48
CA THR A 52 1.70 23.61 -7.86
C THR A 52 2.67 24.03 -8.94
N HIS A 53 3.25 25.22 -8.84
CA HIS A 53 4.26 25.67 -9.81
C HIS A 53 5.66 25.15 -9.48
N THR A 54 5.90 24.82 -8.21
CA THR A 54 7.22 24.39 -7.70
C THR A 54 7.48 22.90 -7.79
N ILE A 55 6.44 22.06 -7.90
CA ILE A 55 6.58 20.59 -7.99
C ILE A 55 6.05 20.12 -9.35
N PRO A 56 6.83 19.34 -10.14
CA PRO A 56 6.35 18.75 -11.36
C PRO A 56 5.08 17.91 -11.13
N ALA A 57 4.04 18.13 -11.92
CA ALA A 57 2.72 17.54 -11.70
C ALA A 57 2.74 16.00 -11.63
N HIS A 58 3.57 15.33 -12.45
CA HIS A 58 3.72 13.87 -12.41
C HIS A 58 4.39 13.37 -11.13
N GLN A 59 5.35 14.13 -10.57
CA GLN A 59 5.99 13.80 -9.29
C GLN A 59 5.02 14.00 -8.12
N TRP A 60 4.23 15.09 -8.17
CA TRP A 60 3.16 15.28 -7.21
C TRP A 60 2.16 14.12 -7.24
N HIS A 61 1.72 13.71 -8.44
CA HIS A 61 0.80 12.57 -8.59
C HIS A 61 1.41 11.28 -7.98
N ALA A 62 2.66 10.97 -8.32
CA ALA A 62 3.35 9.81 -7.78
C ALA A 62 3.44 9.88 -6.23
N HIS A 63 3.76 11.05 -5.69
CA HIS A 63 3.83 11.28 -4.24
C HIS A 63 2.47 11.04 -3.58
N GLU A 64 1.38 11.62 -4.12
CA GLU A 64 0.04 11.42 -3.56
C GLU A 64 -0.40 9.95 -3.61
N MET A 65 -0.08 9.23 -4.66
CA MET A 65 -0.40 7.80 -4.74
C MET A 65 0.42 6.98 -3.74
N ILE A 66 1.71 7.26 -3.58
CA ILE A 66 2.62 6.49 -2.71
C ILE A 66 2.42 6.86 -1.24
N PHE A 67 2.52 8.14 -0.89
CA PHE A 67 2.49 8.60 0.51
C PHE A 67 1.08 8.97 0.97
N GLY A 68 0.21 9.42 0.07
CA GLY A 68 -1.19 9.67 0.35
C GLY A 68 -1.98 8.37 0.46
N THR A 69 -2.21 7.68 -0.64
CA THR A 69 -3.03 6.47 -0.68
C THR A 69 -2.37 5.30 0.05
N TYR A 70 -1.18 4.89 -0.40
CA TYR A 70 -0.50 3.73 0.18
C TYR A 70 0.08 4.02 1.56
N GLY A 71 0.52 5.26 1.82
CA GLY A 71 0.94 5.68 3.16
C GLY A 71 -0.18 5.56 4.19
N ALA A 72 -1.40 5.98 3.87
CA ALA A 72 -2.55 5.80 4.74
C ALA A 72 -2.90 4.31 4.92
N ALA A 73 -2.88 3.51 3.85
CA ALA A 73 -3.08 2.07 3.94
C ALA A 73 -2.05 1.40 4.86
N LEU A 74 -0.77 1.79 4.74
CA LEU A 74 0.32 1.32 5.59
C LEU A 74 0.12 1.74 7.05
N ALA A 75 -0.35 2.97 7.28
CA ALA A 75 -0.63 3.45 8.63
C ALA A 75 -1.73 2.62 9.31
N GLY A 76 -2.81 2.31 8.60
CA GLY A 76 -3.85 1.42 9.08
C GLY A 76 -3.32 0.03 9.40
N PHE A 77 -2.57 -0.56 8.46
CA PHE A 77 -2.00 -1.88 8.62
C PHE A 77 -1.01 -1.97 9.79
N LEU A 78 0.02 -1.12 9.83
CA LEU A 78 1.07 -1.22 10.84
C LEU A 78 0.59 -0.84 12.23
N SER A 79 -0.31 0.15 12.36
CA SER A 79 -0.83 0.56 13.67
C SER A 79 -1.78 -0.47 14.29
N SER A 80 -2.32 -1.40 13.50
CA SER A 80 -3.12 -2.54 13.95
C SER A 80 -2.26 -3.79 14.14
N ALA A 81 -1.52 -4.20 13.11
CA ALA A 81 -0.81 -5.46 13.07
C ALA A 81 0.38 -5.53 14.04
N VAL A 82 1.12 -4.43 14.24
CA VAL A 82 2.32 -4.46 15.11
C VAL A 82 1.96 -4.67 16.59
N PRO A 83 0.96 -3.98 17.16
CA PRO A 83 0.49 -4.28 18.52
C PRO A 83 0.05 -5.74 18.69
N GLU A 84 -0.68 -6.30 17.73
CA GLU A 84 -1.08 -7.72 17.75
C GLU A 84 0.13 -8.67 17.74
N TRP A 85 1.10 -8.43 16.83
CA TRP A 85 2.29 -9.28 16.74
C TRP A 85 3.23 -9.22 17.93
N THR A 86 3.19 -8.12 18.69
CA THR A 86 4.06 -7.88 19.84
C THR A 86 3.33 -8.01 21.17
N ASP A 87 2.03 -8.36 21.15
CA ASP A 87 1.19 -8.42 22.34
C ASP A 87 1.33 -7.13 23.19
N THR A 88 1.15 -5.98 22.53
CA THR A 88 1.17 -4.65 23.15
C THR A 88 -0.18 -3.95 22.98
N ALA A 89 -0.41 -2.90 23.76
CA ALA A 89 -1.66 -2.15 23.71
C ALA A 89 -1.90 -1.55 22.29
N PRO A 90 -3.08 -1.73 21.70
CA PRO A 90 -3.41 -1.18 20.39
C PRO A 90 -3.43 0.36 20.42
N ARG A 91 -3.12 0.97 19.28
CA ARG A 91 -3.20 2.43 19.12
C ARG A 91 -4.67 2.83 18.93
N ARG A 92 -5.16 3.73 19.78
CA ARG A 92 -6.58 4.13 19.83
C ARG A 92 -6.74 5.64 20.02
N GLY A 93 -7.91 6.16 19.70
CA GLY A 93 -8.35 7.51 20.06
C GLY A 93 -7.38 8.61 19.61
N ARG A 94 -6.81 9.35 20.55
CA ARG A 94 -5.94 10.51 20.28
C ARG A 94 -4.71 10.17 19.45
N ALA A 95 -4.14 8.99 19.62
CA ALA A 95 -2.95 8.58 18.84
C ALA A 95 -3.29 8.44 17.35
N LEU A 96 -4.45 7.88 17.02
CA LEU A 96 -4.93 7.76 15.65
C LEU A 96 -5.34 9.10 15.06
N LEU A 97 -6.00 9.96 15.85
CA LEU A 97 -6.37 11.33 15.43
C LEU A 97 -5.13 12.19 15.16
N LEU A 98 -4.09 12.06 15.98
CA LEU A 98 -2.82 12.76 15.74
C LEU A 98 -2.19 12.29 14.41
N LEU A 99 -2.15 10.97 14.19
CA LEU A 99 -1.60 10.41 12.97
C LEU A 99 -2.39 10.86 11.73
N LEU A 100 -3.73 10.87 11.80
CA LEU A 100 -4.60 11.39 10.75
C LEU A 100 -4.41 12.90 10.53
N GLY A 101 -4.31 13.66 11.62
CA GLY A 101 -4.09 15.11 11.59
C GLY A 101 -2.74 15.51 10.98
N LEU A 102 -1.72 14.65 11.06
CA LEU A 102 -0.44 14.85 10.37
C LEU A 102 -0.52 14.45 8.89
N TRP A 103 -1.30 13.42 8.54
CA TRP A 103 -1.45 12.97 7.15
C TRP A 103 -2.28 13.94 6.30
N LEU A 104 -3.35 14.51 6.86
CA LEU A 104 -4.36 15.28 6.12
C LEU A 104 -3.84 16.59 5.49
N PRO A 105 -2.99 17.43 6.15
CA PRO A 105 -2.56 18.70 5.58
C PRO A 105 -1.84 18.54 4.24
N GLY A 106 -0.97 17.55 4.09
CA GLY A 106 -0.29 17.29 2.83
C GLY A 106 -1.26 17.07 1.66
N ARG A 107 -2.35 16.38 1.92
CA ARG A 107 -3.42 16.10 0.91
C ARG A 107 -4.15 17.38 0.48
N LEU A 108 -4.49 18.22 1.45
CA LEU A 108 -5.21 19.48 1.20
C LEU A 108 -4.31 20.52 0.52
N VAL A 109 -3.08 20.67 1.02
CA VAL A 109 -2.11 21.65 0.47
C VAL A 109 -1.82 21.35 -0.99
N GLY A 110 -1.61 20.09 -1.34
CA GLY A 110 -1.42 19.67 -2.72
C GLY A 110 -2.61 20.06 -3.62
N LEU A 111 -3.83 19.86 -3.16
CA LEU A 111 -5.07 20.22 -3.89
C LEU A 111 -5.27 21.72 -4.07
N LEU A 112 -4.92 22.52 -3.06
CA LEU A 112 -5.16 23.97 -3.08
C LEU A 112 -4.14 24.74 -3.92
N GLY A 113 -2.99 24.15 -4.26
CA GLY A 113 -1.93 24.79 -5.04
C GLY A 113 -1.34 26.03 -4.36
N ILE A 114 -1.38 26.10 -3.02
CA ILE A 114 -0.90 27.26 -2.26
C ILE A 114 0.57 27.05 -1.89
N GLU A 115 1.46 27.68 -2.64
CA GLU A 115 2.92 27.58 -2.49
C GLU A 115 3.41 27.82 -1.04
N ALA A 116 2.84 28.80 -0.34
CA ALA A 116 3.23 29.13 1.03
C ALA A 116 3.00 27.97 2.02
N LEU A 117 2.14 27.02 1.68
CA LEU A 117 1.81 25.86 2.52
C LEU A 117 2.64 24.61 2.18
N VAL A 118 3.49 24.64 1.15
CA VAL A 118 4.33 23.50 0.75
C VAL A 118 5.25 23.05 1.89
N VAL A 119 5.80 24.01 2.65
CA VAL A 119 6.64 23.73 3.82
C VAL A 119 5.83 23.04 4.92
N LEU A 120 4.59 23.48 5.16
CA LEU A 120 3.69 22.83 6.12
C LEU A 120 3.41 21.37 5.71
N ALA A 121 3.13 21.14 4.42
CA ALA A 121 2.94 19.79 3.89
C ALA A 121 4.19 18.91 4.09
N ALA A 122 5.39 19.46 3.83
CA ALA A 122 6.64 18.75 4.02
C ALA A 122 6.87 18.34 5.48
N ILE A 123 6.58 19.25 6.42
CA ILE A 123 6.71 18.98 7.86
C ILE A 123 5.70 17.94 8.30
N THR A 124 4.44 18.08 7.91
CA THR A 124 3.37 17.19 8.38
C THR A 124 3.48 15.79 7.79
N ASP A 125 3.82 15.63 6.51
CA ASP A 125 4.03 14.32 5.88
C ASP A 125 5.26 13.59 6.47
N THR A 126 6.36 14.32 6.69
CA THR A 126 7.52 13.75 7.37
C THR A 126 7.20 13.34 8.80
N ALA A 127 6.47 14.18 9.55
CA ALA A 127 6.05 13.88 10.92
C ALA A 127 5.07 12.70 10.99
N PHE A 128 4.18 12.58 10.00
CA PHE A 128 3.27 11.43 9.85
C PHE A 128 4.06 10.11 9.76
N LEU A 129 5.03 10.04 8.85
CA LEU A 129 5.82 8.82 8.66
C LEU A 129 6.75 8.55 9.85
N ALA A 130 7.35 9.59 10.45
CA ALA A 130 8.17 9.46 11.65
C ALA A 130 7.36 8.93 12.84
N LEU A 131 6.13 9.43 13.03
CA LEU A 131 5.22 8.93 14.07
C LEU A 131 4.79 7.49 13.78
N LEU A 132 4.50 7.15 12.52
CA LEU A 132 4.19 5.77 12.14
C LEU A 132 5.38 4.85 12.40
N CYS A 133 6.60 5.25 12.03
CA CYS A 133 7.82 4.51 12.32
C CYS A 133 8.00 4.31 13.84
N TRP A 134 7.72 5.33 14.63
CA TRP A 134 7.73 5.23 16.09
C TRP A 134 6.68 4.25 16.62
N PHE A 135 5.48 4.21 16.06
CA PHE A 135 4.43 3.24 16.42
C PHE A 135 4.86 1.79 16.16
N VAL A 136 5.73 1.56 15.18
CA VAL A 136 6.32 0.25 14.90
C VAL A 136 7.50 -0.05 15.84
N LEU A 137 8.39 0.92 16.05
CA LEU A 137 9.63 0.73 16.78
C LEU A 137 9.41 0.57 18.29
N LYS A 138 8.52 1.40 18.88
CA LYS A 138 8.27 1.42 20.33
C LYS A 138 7.89 0.05 20.89
N PRO A 139 6.92 -0.72 20.34
CA PRO A 139 6.59 -2.06 20.82
C PRO A 139 7.77 -3.05 20.77
N LEU A 140 8.61 -2.95 19.73
CA LEU A 140 9.79 -3.82 19.59
C LEU A 140 10.82 -3.55 20.70
N ILE A 141 11.03 -2.27 21.06
CA ILE A 141 11.90 -1.86 22.16
C ILE A 141 11.32 -2.32 23.50
N GLU A 142 10.04 -2.10 23.76
CA GLU A 142 9.35 -2.47 24.99
C GLU A 142 9.41 -3.99 25.23
N ARG A 143 9.20 -4.77 24.19
CA ARG A 143 9.26 -6.24 24.26
C ARG A 143 10.68 -6.82 24.09
N ARG A 144 11.69 -5.99 23.85
CA ARG A 144 13.08 -6.38 23.58
C ARG A 144 13.18 -7.50 22.53
N THR A 145 12.40 -7.39 21.46
CA THR A 145 12.33 -8.40 20.41
C THR A 145 12.85 -7.87 19.08
N THR A 146 13.60 -8.71 18.36
CA THR A 146 13.99 -8.46 16.96
C THR A 146 13.00 -9.06 15.96
N ARG A 147 12.06 -9.86 16.46
CA ARG A 147 11.00 -10.41 15.60
C ARG A 147 10.20 -9.25 15.01
N HIS A 148 10.06 -9.21 13.70
CA HIS A 148 9.40 -8.12 12.98
C HIS A 148 10.20 -6.81 12.84
N SER A 149 11.48 -6.76 13.24
CA SER A 149 12.34 -5.56 13.10
C SER A 149 12.46 -5.07 11.64
N SER A 150 12.29 -5.97 10.65
CA SER A 150 12.27 -5.60 9.24
C SER A 150 11.24 -4.51 8.93
N PHE A 151 10.06 -4.53 9.57
CA PHE A 151 9.05 -3.49 9.36
C PHE A 151 9.51 -2.13 9.91
N ALA A 152 10.22 -2.09 11.04
CA ALA A 152 10.78 -0.85 11.57
C ALA A 152 11.89 -0.29 10.67
N VAL A 153 12.77 -1.15 10.16
CA VAL A 153 13.84 -0.76 9.24
C VAL A 153 13.25 -0.15 7.96
N TRP A 154 12.28 -0.84 7.34
CA TRP A 154 11.67 -0.34 6.11
C TRP A 154 10.81 0.91 6.34
N ALA A 155 10.13 1.04 7.48
CA ALA A 155 9.40 2.27 7.84
C ALA A 155 10.36 3.46 8.05
N GLY A 156 11.50 3.22 8.68
CA GLY A 156 12.57 4.23 8.82
C GLY A 156 13.12 4.65 7.45
N LEU A 157 13.42 3.68 6.57
CA LEU A 157 13.90 3.97 5.22
C LEU A 157 12.84 4.73 4.39
N PHE A 158 11.57 4.35 4.49
CA PHE A 158 10.48 5.05 3.81
C PHE A 158 10.35 6.51 4.28
N THR A 159 10.53 6.75 5.59
CA THR A 159 10.59 8.10 6.17
C THR A 159 11.80 8.90 5.66
N LEU A 160 12.98 8.28 5.59
CA LEU A 160 14.18 8.95 5.07
C LEU A 160 14.06 9.29 3.58
N ILE A 161 13.42 8.45 2.79
CA ILE A 161 13.15 8.70 1.38
C ILE A 161 12.20 9.92 1.24
N GLU A 162 11.16 10.02 2.05
CA GLU A 162 10.26 11.19 2.05
C GLU A 162 11.02 12.48 2.37
N ILE A 163 11.85 12.48 3.40
CA ILE A 163 12.72 13.62 3.73
C ILE A 163 13.59 13.99 2.52
N GLY A 164 14.17 12.98 1.86
CA GLY A 164 14.99 13.19 0.66
C GLY A 164 14.19 13.79 -0.50
N ILE A 165 12.96 13.35 -0.76
CA ILE A 165 12.07 13.90 -1.79
C ILE A 165 11.77 15.37 -1.49
N ARG A 166 11.37 15.70 -0.26
CA ARG A 166 11.08 17.07 0.14
C ARG A 166 12.31 17.99 0.01
N ALA A 167 13.47 17.51 0.43
CA ALA A 167 14.73 18.24 0.27
C ALA A 167 15.11 18.43 -1.22
N ALA A 168 14.89 17.41 -2.05
CA ALA A 168 15.14 17.48 -3.48
C ALA A 168 14.22 18.49 -4.17
N TRP A 169 12.94 18.55 -3.84
CA TRP A 169 12.01 19.55 -4.35
C TRP A 169 12.38 20.98 -3.90
N LEU A 170 12.72 21.17 -2.62
CA LEU A 170 13.15 22.48 -2.10
C LEU A 170 14.44 22.99 -2.75
N THR A 171 15.27 22.10 -3.29
CA THR A 171 16.52 22.43 -3.98
C THR A 171 16.43 22.28 -5.49
N GLU A 172 15.21 22.14 -6.04
CA GLU A 172 14.92 21.99 -7.48
C GLU A 172 15.65 20.82 -8.16
N ARG A 173 16.02 19.78 -7.38
CA ARG A 173 16.68 18.57 -7.87
C ARG A 173 15.65 17.52 -8.27
N PHE A 174 14.86 17.84 -9.30
CA PHE A 174 13.71 17.00 -9.71
C PHE A 174 14.14 15.60 -10.17
N ASP A 175 15.30 15.45 -10.80
CA ASP A 175 15.82 14.10 -11.17
C ASP A 175 16.11 13.22 -9.94
N LEU A 176 16.57 13.83 -8.85
CA LEU A 176 16.77 13.10 -7.60
C LEU A 176 15.42 12.75 -6.95
N ALA A 177 14.47 13.71 -6.95
CA ALA A 177 13.12 13.47 -6.44
C ALA A 177 12.43 12.32 -7.18
N GLU A 178 12.54 12.26 -8.51
CA GLU A 178 12.00 11.18 -9.34
C GLU A 178 12.57 9.81 -8.94
N ARG A 179 13.89 9.68 -8.80
CA ARG A 179 14.54 8.44 -8.35
C ARG A 179 14.12 8.04 -6.94
N LEU A 180 13.96 9.00 -6.05
CA LEU A 180 13.51 8.75 -4.69
C LEU A 180 12.03 8.31 -4.65
N LEU A 181 11.16 8.87 -5.50
CA LEU A 181 9.77 8.42 -5.65
C LEU A 181 9.70 6.96 -6.16
N GLN A 182 10.51 6.62 -7.16
CA GLN A 182 10.62 5.22 -7.63
C GLN A 182 11.15 4.31 -6.54
N SER A 183 12.13 4.76 -5.74
CA SER A 183 12.63 4.03 -4.58
C SER A 183 11.57 3.85 -3.50
N ALA A 184 10.73 4.87 -3.25
CA ALA A 184 9.60 4.78 -2.31
C ALA A 184 8.59 3.71 -2.76
N LEU A 185 8.25 3.67 -4.05
CA LEU A 185 7.37 2.66 -4.63
C LEU A 185 7.92 1.24 -4.41
N THR A 186 9.22 1.04 -4.65
CA THR A 186 9.84 -0.28 -4.49
C THR A 186 10.02 -0.67 -3.02
N VAL A 187 10.30 0.27 -2.13
CA VAL A 187 10.25 0.03 -0.68
C VAL A 187 8.86 -0.39 -0.23
N PHE A 188 7.81 0.23 -0.78
CA PHE A 188 6.44 -0.20 -0.50
C PHE A 188 6.16 -1.63 -1.00
N LEU A 189 6.73 -2.04 -2.14
CA LEU A 189 6.66 -3.42 -2.63
C LEU A 189 7.37 -4.41 -1.69
N VAL A 190 8.43 -4.00 -0.97
CA VAL A 190 9.01 -4.83 0.09
C VAL A 190 8.03 -5.01 1.25
N PHE A 191 7.36 -3.94 1.71
CA PHE A 191 6.29 -4.07 2.70
C PHE A 191 5.21 -5.04 2.24
N PHE A 192 4.76 -4.91 1.00
CA PHE A 192 3.81 -5.82 0.38
C PHE A 192 4.30 -7.27 0.41
N ALA A 193 5.52 -7.55 -0.05
CA ALA A 193 6.08 -8.89 -0.07
C ALA A 193 6.14 -9.53 1.33
N LEU A 194 6.50 -8.74 2.35
CA LEU A 194 6.54 -9.17 3.75
C LEU A 194 5.14 -9.37 4.35
N ALA A 195 4.19 -8.49 4.05
CA ALA A 195 2.81 -8.58 4.55
C ALA A 195 2.08 -9.77 3.94
N VAL A 196 2.15 -9.93 2.61
CA VAL A 196 1.54 -11.06 1.89
C VAL A 196 2.07 -12.40 2.36
N ALA A 197 3.35 -12.49 2.72
CA ALA A 197 3.92 -13.71 3.28
C ALA A 197 3.16 -14.22 4.50
N ARG A 198 2.61 -13.34 5.32
CA ARG A 198 1.84 -13.66 6.53
C ARG A 198 0.37 -13.88 6.24
N ILE A 199 -0.23 -12.97 5.48
CA ILE A 199 -1.65 -13.03 5.11
C ILE A 199 -1.94 -14.31 4.33
N ASN A 200 -1.02 -14.70 3.46
CA ASN A 200 -1.12 -15.88 2.62
C ASN A 200 -1.32 -17.18 3.42
N VAL A 201 -0.63 -17.30 4.56
CA VAL A 201 -0.77 -18.48 5.44
C VAL A 201 -2.20 -18.65 5.90
N VAL A 202 -2.82 -17.57 6.37
CA VAL A 202 -4.21 -17.60 6.86
C VAL A 202 -5.18 -17.84 5.70
N VAL A 203 -5.03 -17.08 4.61
CA VAL A 203 -5.96 -17.11 3.47
C VAL A 203 -5.95 -18.44 2.75
N ILE A 204 -4.76 -19.00 2.48
CA ILE A 204 -4.65 -20.30 1.78
C ILE A 204 -5.17 -21.44 2.67
N ASN A 205 -4.81 -21.44 3.96
CA ASN A 205 -5.31 -22.49 4.87
C ASN A 205 -6.84 -22.47 4.96
N LEU A 206 -7.47 -21.29 5.14
CA LEU A 206 -8.93 -21.18 5.12
C LEU A 206 -9.55 -21.48 3.74
N ALA A 207 -8.78 -21.31 2.66
CA ALA A 207 -9.25 -21.70 1.34
C ALA A 207 -9.22 -23.21 1.12
N LEU A 208 -8.24 -23.90 1.69
CA LEU A 208 -8.08 -25.36 1.60
C LEU A 208 -8.96 -26.09 2.62
N ASP A 209 -9.04 -25.58 3.84
CA ASP A 209 -9.87 -26.09 4.92
C ASP A 209 -10.69 -24.95 5.56
N PRO A 210 -11.94 -24.75 5.10
CA PRO A 210 -12.82 -23.72 5.66
C PRO A 210 -13.23 -23.95 7.13
N SER A 211 -13.09 -25.17 7.65
CA SER A 211 -13.36 -25.46 9.07
C SER A 211 -12.28 -24.85 9.98
N GLY A 212 -11.07 -24.65 9.45
CA GLY A 212 -9.92 -24.16 10.21
C GLY A 212 -9.29 -25.21 11.15
N GLU A 213 -9.74 -26.47 11.06
CA GLU A 213 -9.24 -27.56 11.90
C GLU A 213 -7.81 -27.97 11.51
N THR A 214 -7.46 -27.79 10.24
CA THR A 214 -6.14 -28.13 9.70
C THR A 214 -5.42 -26.94 9.10
N THR A 215 -4.09 -27.06 8.96
CA THR A 215 -3.23 -26.05 8.31
C THR A 215 -2.37 -26.72 7.24
N PRO A 216 -2.99 -27.16 6.12
CA PRO A 216 -2.28 -27.94 5.09
C PRO A 216 -1.21 -27.14 4.34
N TYR A 217 -1.37 -25.80 4.23
CA TYR A 217 -0.42 -24.97 3.55
C TYR A 217 0.74 -24.60 4.48
N ARG A 218 1.97 -24.85 4.02
CA ARG A 218 3.19 -24.43 4.67
C ARG A 218 4.00 -23.54 3.70
N PRO A 219 4.25 -22.27 4.07
CA PRO A 219 5.01 -21.35 3.21
C PRO A 219 6.44 -21.81 3.05
N HIS A 220 7.03 -21.50 1.89
CA HIS A 220 8.46 -21.72 1.65
C HIS A 220 9.22 -20.41 1.96
N PRO A 221 9.92 -20.30 3.10
CA PRO A 221 10.55 -19.04 3.53
C PRO A 221 11.54 -18.48 2.51
N GLY A 222 12.25 -19.37 1.78
CA GLY A 222 13.20 -18.97 0.74
C GLY A 222 12.55 -18.17 -0.38
N ARG A 223 11.39 -18.58 -0.88
CA ARG A 223 10.67 -17.86 -1.94
C ARG A 223 10.21 -16.48 -1.49
N GLN A 224 9.66 -16.40 -0.28
CA GLN A 224 9.14 -15.16 0.27
C GLN A 224 10.26 -14.14 0.48
N ASN A 225 11.37 -14.57 1.07
CA ASN A 225 12.53 -13.71 1.32
C ASN A 225 13.28 -13.35 0.02
N LEU A 226 13.32 -14.24 -0.98
CA LEU A 226 13.95 -13.97 -2.25
C LEU A 226 13.29 -12.79 -2.97
N ALA A 227 11.96 -12.79 -3.08
CA ALA A 227 11.24 -11.70 -3.74
C ALA A 227 11.50 -10.35 -3.04
N ALA A 228 11.36 -10.29 -1.72
CA ALA A 228 11.63 -9.07 -0.95
C ALA A 228 13.10 -8.62 -1.07
N GLY A 229 14.04 -9.58 -1.01
CA GLY A 229 15.48 -9.32 -1.14
C GLY A 229 15.87 -8.79 -2.53
N MET A 230 15.31 -9.37 -3.60
CA MET A 230 15.59 -8.91 -4.96
C MET A 230 15.07 -7.49 -5.20
N VAL A 231 13.88 -7.15 -4.69
CA VAL A 231 13.37 -5.76 -4.74
C VAL A 231 14.28 -4.81 -3.98
N ALA A 232 14.74 -5.19 -2.78
CA ALA A 232 15.63 -4.37 -1.98
C ALA A 232 16.97 -4.09 -2.72
N ILE A 233 17.57 -5.12 -3.30
CA ILE A 233 18.82 -4.98 -4.05
C ILE A 233 18.61 -4.15 -5.32
N TYR A 234 17.49 -4.36 -6.03
CA TYR A 234 17.10 -3.55 -7.17
C TYR A 234 16.97 -2.07 -6.77
N THR A 235 16.27 -1.77 -5.67
CA THR A 235 16.06 -0.40 -5.18
C THR A 235 17.39 0.31 -4.93
N VAL A 236 18.32 -0.35 -4.24
CA VAL A 236 19.67 0.19 -3.97
C VAL A 236 20.43 0.42 -5.27
N ALA A 237 20.40 -0.54 -6.19
CA ALA A 237 21.12 -0.42 -7.46
C ALA A 237 20.54 0.68 -8.36
N ALA A 238 19.20 0.80 -8.43
CA ALA A 238 18.54 1.83 -9.22
C ALA A 238 18.81 3.25 -8.68
N LEU A 239 18.93 3.38 -7.36
CA LEU A 239 19.23 4.67 -6.71
C LEU A 239 20.71 5.07 -6.89
N LEU A 240 21.65 4.12 -6.68
CA LEU A 240 23.08 4.40 -6.64
C LEU A 240 23.76 4.32 -8.01
N PHE A 241 23.25 3.49 -8.91
CA PHE A 241 23.85 3.24 -10.22
C PHE A 241 22.85 3.43 -11.38
N PRO A 242 22.16 4.60 -11.47
CA PRO A 242 21.07 4.82 -12.42
C PRO A 242 21.50 4.74 -13.88
N ASN A 243 22.77 4.99 -14.17
CA ASN A 243 23.33 5.01 -15.53
C ASN A 243 23.95 3.65 -15.94
N SER A 244 23.84 2.62 -15.12
CA SER A 244 24.33 1.29 -15.44
C SER A 244 23.20 0.35 -15.87
N THR A 245 23.54 -0.78 -16.50
CA THR A 245 22.58 -1.84 -16.82
C THR A 245 22.26 -2.75 -15.64
N ALA A 246 22.97 -2.61 -14.51
CA ALA A 246 22.77 -3.45 -13.32
C ALA A 246 21.34 -3.42 -12.79
N PRO A 247 20.66 -2.24 -12.65
CA PRO A 247 19.27 -2.21 -12.25
C PRO A 247 18.35 -3.00 -13.18
N ALA A 248 18.59 -2.99 -14.49
CA ALA A 248 17.78 -3.73 -15.44
C ALA A 248 17.85 -5.25 -15.22
N TYR A 249 19.06 -5.79 -15.03
CA TYR A 249 19.22 -7.23 -14.72
C TYR A 249 18.65 -7.59 -13.35
N LEU A 250 18.76 -6.72 -12.36
CA LEU A 250 18.16 -6.94 -11.05
C LEU A 250 16.62 -6.84 -11.08
N ALA A 251 16.05 -6.01 -11.96
CA ALA A 251 14.63 -6.01 -12.22
C ALA A 251 14.16 -7.34 -12.81
N LEU A 252 14.91 -7.93 -13.78
CA LEU A 252 14.61 -9.27 -14.31
C LEU A 252 14.72 -10.34 -13.23
N ALA A 253 15.71 -10.25 -12.34
CA ALA A 253 15.84 -11.17 -11.21
C ALA A 253 14.69 -11.05 -10.23
N ALA A 254 14.23 -9.81 -9.93
CA ALA A 254 13.04 -9.57 -9.13
C ALA A 254 11.77 -10.13 -9.80
N ALA A 255 11.62 -9.95 -11.12
CA ALA A 255 10.52 -10.53 -11.88
C ALA A 255 10.51 -12.07 -11.74
N ALA A 256 11.66 -12.72 -11.93
CA ALA A 256 11.77 -14.17 -11.77
C ALA A 256 11.42 -14.63 -10.35
N ALA A 257 11.82 -13.89 -9.31
CA ALA A 257 11.51 -14.20 -7.94
C ALA A 257 9.99 -14.09 -7.64
N PHE A 258 9.30 -13.09 -8.18
CA PHE A 258 7.83 -12.98 -8.05
C PHE A 258 7.12 -14.07 -8.84
N PHE A 259 7.59 -14.45 -10.02
CA PHE A 259 6.99 -15.54 -10.80
C PHE A 259 7.24 -16.92 -10.13
N ASP A 260 8.44 -17.18 -9.57
CA ASP A 260 8.67 -18.39 -8.77
C ASP A 260 7.73 -18.46 -7.57
N ARG A 261 7.43 -17.31 -6.96
CA ARG A 261 6.50 -17.25 -5.84
C ARG A 261 5.07 -17.64 -6.21
N LEU A 262 4.66 -17.55 -7.49
CA LEU A 262 3.33 -18.01 -7.93
C LEU A 262 3.09 -19.50 -7.65
N ALA A 263 4.14 -20.30 -7.50
CA ALA A 263 4.03 -21.69 -7.11
C ALA A 263 3.37 -21.89 -5.72
N GLU A 264 3.35 -20.87 -4.85
CA GLU A 264 2.63 -20.91 -3.57
C GLU A 264 1.10 -21.04 -3.75
N TRP A 265 0.57 -20.66 -4.92
CA TRP A 265 -0.86 -20.74 -5.26
C TRP A 265 -1.23 -21.92 -6.18
N PHE A 266 -0.36 -22.89 -6.38
CA PHE A 266 -0.68 -24.15 -7.07
C PHE A 266 -1.45 -25.08 -6.14
N ILE A 267 -2.63 -24.62 -5.72
CA ILE A 267 -3.50 -25.27 -4.74
C ILE A 267 -4.82 -25.77 -5.35
N GLY A 268 -4.80 -26.10 -6.64
CA GLY A 268 -5.97 -26.56 -7.37
C GLY A 268 -7.05 -25.48 -7.49
N THR A 269 -8.32 -25.88 -7.48
CA THR A 269 -9.45 -24.96 -7.66
C THR A 269 -9.60 -23.92 -6.55
N ALA A 270 -8.97 -24.14 -5.40
CA ALA A 270 -8.99 -23.16 -4.29
C ALA A 270 -8.34 -21.82 -4.65
N VAL A 271 -7.46 -21.77 -5.67
CA VAL A 271 -6.89 -20.52 -6.20
C VAL A 271 -7.95 -19.58 -6.77
N LEU A 272 -9.08 -20.10 -7.25
CA LEU A 272 -10.17 -19.31 -7.85
C LEU A 272 -11.00 -18.55 -6.79
N LYS A 273 -10.82 -18.84 -5.50
CA LYS A 273 -11.44 -18.03 -4.46
C LYS A 273 -10.88 -16.61 -4.50
N THR A 274 -11.74 -15.60 -4.53
CA THR A 274 -11.34 -14.20 -4.76
C THR A 274 -10.27 -13.71 -3.77
N GLN A 275 -10.35 -14.08 -2.49
CA GLN A 275 -9.35 -13.74 -1.48
C GLN A 275 -7.98 -14.36 -1.73
N VAL A 276 -7.90 -15.46 -2.48
CA VAL A 276 -6.64 -16.09 -2.92
C VAL A 276 -6.17 -15.44 -4.23
N LEU A 277 -7.10 -15.30 -5.18
CA LEU A 277 -6.83 -14.77 -6.52
C LEU A 277 -6.27 -13.34 -6.47
N VAL A 278 -6.75 -12.50 -5.56
CA VAL A 278 -6.27 -11.12 -5.40
C VAL A 278 -4.79 -11.08 -4.99
N LEU A 279 -4.35 -12.00 -4.13
CA LEU A 279 -2.95 -12.08 -3.68
C LEU A 279 -2.04 -12.68 -4.77
N ALA A 280 -2.51 -13.73 -5.42
CA ALA A 280 -1.80 -14.34 -6.56
C ALA A 280 -1.65 -13.33 -7.72
N GLY A 281 -2.75 -12.64 -8.07
CA GLY A 281 -2.77 -11.59 -9.09
C GLY A 281 -1.82 -10.45 -8.79
N ALA A 282 -1.79 -9.96 -7.53
CA ALA A 282 -0.86 -8.94 -7.11
C ALA A 282 0.61 -9.35 -7.32
N ASN A 283 0.96 -10.62 -7.02
CA ASN A 283 2.30 -11.14 -7.29
C ASN A 283 2.59 -11.30 -8.79
N ALA A 284 1.62 -11.73 -9.60
CA ALA A 284 1.78 -11.82 -11.05
C ALA A 284 2.03 -10.43 -11.67
N PHE A 285 1.28 -9.41 -11.23
CA PHE A 285 1.52 -8.03 -11.66
C PHE A 285 2.88 -7.49 -11.19
N ALA A 286 3.35 -7.86 -9.98
CA ALA A 286 4.68 -7.49 -9.52
C ALA A 286 5.76 -8.09 -10.43
N GLY A 287 5.67 -9.37 -10.75
CA GLY A 287 6.58 -10.05 -11.69
C GLY A 287 6.56 -9.38 -13.07
N GLY A 288 5.37 -9.12 -13.62
CA GLY A 288 5.20 -8.43 -14.90
C GLY A 288 5.77 -7.02 -14.90
N GLY A 289 5.53 -6.24 -13.85
CA GLY A 289 6.05 -4.87 -13.73
C GLY A 289 7.57 -4.81 -13.70
N PHE A 290 8.21 -5.67 -12.90
CA PHE A 290 9.68 -5.78 -12.90
C PHE A 290 10.24 -6.32 -14.21
N LEU A 291 9.54 -7.25 -14.89
CA LEU A 291 9.91 -7.69 -16.23
C LEU A 291 9.93 -6.52 -17.21
N LEU A 292 8.88 -5.69 -17.25
CA LEU A 292 8.81 -4.53 -18.12
C LEU A 292 9.92 -3.51 -17.81
N LEU A 293 10.20 -3.24 -16.52
CA LEU A 293 11.29 -2.35 -16.11
C LEU A 293 12.65 -2.88 -16.55
N GLY A 294 12.88 -4.19 -16.39
CA GLY A 294 14.12 -4.83 -16.83
C GLY A 294 14.31 -4.77 -18.35
N LEU A 295 13.25 -5.08 -19.12
CA LEU A 295 13.25 -5.00 -20.58
C LEU A 295 13.48 -3.56 -21.07
N ALA A 296 12.79 -2.57 -20.49
CA ALA A 296 12.98 -1.16 -20.82
C ALA A 296 14.42 -0.71 -20.55
N GLY A 297 14.99 -1.09 -19.42
CA GLY A 297 16.38 -0.76 -19.06
C GLY A 297 17.43 -1.44 -19.93
N LEU A 298 17.08 -2.50 -20.65
CA LEU A 298 17.93 -3.16 -21.65
C LEU A 298 17.67 -2.68 -23.08
N GLY A 299 16.85 -1.64 -23.26
CA GLY A 299 16.58 -1.01 -24.55
C GLY A 299 15.47 -1.67 -25.37
N ALA A 300 14.64 -2.53 -24.78
CA ALA A 300 13.44 -3.00 -25.45
C ALA A 300 12.44 -1.84 -25.66
N PRO A 301 11.59 -1.90 -26.71
CA PRO A 301 10.61 -0.83 -27.02
C PRO A 301 9.43 -0.84 -26.07
N VAL A 302 9.71 -0.71 -24.77
CA VAL A 302 8.74 -0.67 -23.67
C VAL A 302 8.99 0.58 -22.85
N ALA A 303 7.93 1.33 -22.56
CA ALA A 303 8.04 2.54 -21.76
C ALA A 303 8.22 2.20 -20.25
N VAL A 304 9.12 2.88 -19.57
CA VAL A 304 9.32 2.72 -18.11
C VAL A 304 8.02 2.94 -17.32
N PRO A 305 7.18 3.93 -17.65
CA PRO A 305 5.87 4.10 -17.00
C PRO A 305 4.96 2.86 -17.04
N SER A 306 5.01 2.04 -18.09
CA SER A 306 4.23 0.80 -18.17
C SER A 306 4.59 -0.16 -17.05
N GLY A 307 5.89 -0.35 -16.78
CA GLY A 307 6.38 -1.16 -15.67
C GLY A 307 5.99 -0.56 -14.31
N LEU A 308 6.19 0.75 -14.12
CA LEU A 308 5.83 1.43 -12.87
C LEU A 308 4.33 1.35 -12.57
N HIS A 309 3.46 1.51 -13.57
CA HIS A 309 2.01 1.40 -13.35
C HIS A 309 1.56 -0.06 -13.19
N MET A 310 2.24 -1.01 -13.80
CA MET A 310 1.98 -2.42 -13.51
C MET A 310 2.31 -2.78 -12.07
N LEU A 311 3.38 -2.20 -11.50
CA LEU A 311 3.70 -2.34 -10.08
C LEU A 311 2.73 -1.58 -9.18
N SER A 312 2.42 -0.32 -9.50
CA SER A 312 1.58 0.52 -8.64
C SER A 312 0.10 0.19 -8.78
N VAL A 313 -0.48 0.23 -9.98
CA VAL A 313 -1.91 -0.01 -10.19
C VAL A 313 -2.23 -1.50 -10.11
N GLY A 314 -1.50 -2.34 -10.85
CA GLY A 314 -1.76 -3.78 -10.89
C GLY A 314 -1.41 -4.47 -9.58
N SER A 315 -0.14 -4.42 -9.18
CA SER A 315 0.34 -5.17 -8.02
C SER A 315 -0.13 -4.56 -6.70
N LEU A 316 0.28 -3.33 -6.40
CA LEU A 316 -0.06 -2.70 -5.11
C LEU A 316 -1.55 -2.37 -4.99
N GLY A 317 -2.21 -1.99 -6.09
CA GLY A 317 -3.66 -1.76 -6.08
C GLY A 317 -4.43 -3.00 -5.64
N LEU A 318 -4.14 -4.15 -6.24
CA LEU A 318 -4.74 -5.42 -5.84
C LEU A 318 -4.35 -5.85 -4.43
N ALA A 319 -3.07 -5.69 -4.07
CA ALA A 319 -2.57 -6.08 -2.77
C ALA A 319 -3.25 -5.30 -1.64
N VAL A 320 -3.27 -3.98 -1.74
CA VAL A 320 -3.88 -3.09 -0.73
C VAL A 320 -5.38 -3.34 -0.64
N LEU A 321 -6.07 -3.45 -1.77
CA LEU A 321 -7.50 -3.78 -1.80
C LEU A 321 -7.76 -5.16 -1.18
N GLY A 322 -6.93 -6.16 -1.47
CA GLY A 322 -6.99 -7.49 -0.87
C GLY A 322 -6.83 -7.45 0.65
N VAL A 323 -5.85 -6.67 1.14
CA VAL A 323 -5.67 -6.45 2.59
C VAL A 323 -6.88 -5.75 3.20
N PHE A 324 -7.45 -4.74 2.54
CA PHE A 324 -8.66 -4.05 3.01
C PHE A 324 -9.85 -5.01 3.14
N ILE A 325 -10.01 -5.92 2.19
CA ILE A 325 -11.07 -6.93 2.22
C ILE A 325 -10.83 -7.94 3.35
N ILE A 326 -9.66 -8.56 3.38
CA ILE A 326 -9.34 -9.66 4.30
C ILE A 326 -9.26 -9.15 5.74
N ALA A 327 -8.46 -8.12 6.00
CA ALA A 327 -8.30 -7.56 7.33
C ALA A 327 -9.59 -6.84 7.79
N GLY A 328 -10.29 -6.15 6.88
CA GLY A 328 -11.56 -5.50 7.21
C GLY A 328 -12.62 -6.47 7.75
N LEU A 329 -12.74 -7.68 7.19
CA LEU A 329 -13.63 -8.72 7.72
C LEU A 329 -13.09 -9.27 9.04
N ARG A 330 -11.81 -9.68 9.09
CA ARG A 330 -11.24 -10.34 10.27
C ARG A 330 -11.24 -9.46 11.51
N HIS A 331 -10.81 -8.21 11.40
CA HIS A 331 -10.75 -7.27 12.52
C HIS A 331 -12.12 -6.71 12.93
N THR A 332 -13.17 -6.97 12.14
CA THR A 332 -14.55 -6.68 12.55
C THR A 332 -15.27 -7.90 13.11
N GLY A 333 -14.54 -9.00 13.42
CA GLY A 333 -15.08 -10.22 14.03
C GLY A 333 -15.91 -11.07 13.06
N ARG A 334 -15.68 -10.94 11.75
CA ARG A 334 -16.43 -11.67 10.74
C ARG A 334 -15.61 -12.77 10.09
N ASP A 335 -16.29 -13.83 9.67
CA ASP A 335 -15.67 -14.86 8.85
C ASP A 335 -15.26 -14.32 7.49
N LEU A 336 -14.30 -15.01 6.84
CA LEU A 336 -13.79 -14.64 5.53
C LEU A 336 -14.77 -15.08 4.41
N VAL A 337 -16.06 -14.68 4.57
CA VAL A 337 -17.10 -14.82 3.56
C VAL A 337 -17.26 -13.49 2.85
N LEU A 338 -16.83 -13.43 1.61
CA LEU A 338 -16.74 -12.18 0.86
C LEU A 338 -18.13 -11.73 0.38
N PRO A 339 -18.54 -10.48 0.65
CA PRO A 339 -19.74 -9.90 0.04
C PRO A 339 -19.47 -9.62 -1.46
N TRP A 340 -20.53 -9.44 -2.25
CA TRP A 340 -20.42 -9.22 -3.69
C TRP A 340 -19.56 -7.99 -4.04
N GLN A 341 -19.55 -6.97 -3.18
CA GLN A 341 -18.74 -5.77 -3.34
C GLN A 341 -17.24 -6.09 -3.36
N ALA A 342 -16.79 -7.08 -2.59
CA ALA A 342 -15.40 -7.53 -2.63
C ALA A 342 -15.04 -8.13 -3.99
N HIS A 343 -15.92 -8.97 -4.54
CA HIS A 343 -15.71 -9.57 -5.87
C HIS A 343 -15.68 -8.51 -6.96
N ALA A 344 -16.64 -7.59 -6.93
CA ALA A 344 -16.73 -6.49 -7.90
C ALA A 344 -15.51 -5.56 -7.82
N ALA A 345 -15.09 -5.18 -6.61
CA ALA A 345 -13.94 -4.33 -6.39
C ALA A 345 -12.63 -4.96 -6.92
N VAL A 346 -12.43 -6.25 -6.67
CA VAL A 346 -11.26 -7.00 -7.20
C VAL A 346 -11.29 -7.06 -8.73
N ALA A 347 -12.44 -7.34 -9.33
CA ALA A 347 -12.59 -7.36 -10.80
C ALA A 347 -12.30 -5.99 -11.43
N LEU A 348 -12.85 -4.91 -10.85
CA LEU A 348 -12.59 -3.55 -11.30
C LEU A 348 -11.10 -3.17 -11.19
N MET A 349 -10.43 -3.57 -10.11
CA MET A 349 -9.01 -3.32 -9.91
C MET A 349 -8.14 -4.09 -10.91
N LEU A 350 -8.47 -5.36 -11.17
CA LEU A 350 -7.80 -6.15 -12.23
C LEU A 350 -7.93 -5.46 -13.59
N CYS A 351 -9.15 -5.04 -13.94
CA CYS A 351 -9.41 -4.30 -15.17
C CYS A 351 -8.64 -2.98 -15.22
N ALA A 352 -8.56 -2.23 -14.08
CA ALA A 352 -7.81 -0.98 -14.02
C ALA A 352 -6.33 -1.18 -14.35
N GLY A 353 -5.70 -2.21 -13.78
CA GLY A 353 -4.30 -2.55 -14.05
C GLY A 353 -4.06 -2.96 -15.51
N LEU A 354 -4.93 -3.80 -16.07
CA LEU A 354 -4.82 -4.25 -17.45
C LEU A 354 -5.06 -3.10 -18.45
N VAL A 355 -6.12 -2.32 -18.26
CA VAL A 355 -6.45 -1.17 -19.11
C VAL A 355 -5.33 -0.11 -19.05
N ARG A 356 -4.64 0.03 -17.91
CA ARG A 356 -3.54 0.98 -17.79
C ARG A 356 -2.31 0.60 -18.60
N VAL A 357 -2.03 -0.69 -18.75
CA VAL A 357 -0.74 -1.17 -19.28
C VAL A 357 -0.85 -1.75 -20.69
N LEU A 358 -1.88 -2.54 -21.00
CA LEU A 358 -1.96 -3.26 -22.26
C LEU A 358 -1.91 -2.37 -23.52
N PRO A 359 -2.58 -1.19 -23.58
CA PRO A 359 -2.49 -0.30 -24.73
C PRO A 359 -1.07 0.23 -24.97
N GLU A 360 -0.30 0.47 -23.92
CA GLU A 360 1.10 0.91 -24.03
C GLU A 360 2.02 -0.20 -24.58
N LEU A 361 1.60 -1.47 -24.48
CA LEU A 361 2.28 -2.62 -25.08
C LEU A 361 1.77 -2.96 -26.50
N GLY A 362 0.92 -2.09 -27.08
CA GLY A 362 0.34 -2.29 -28.40
C GLY A 362 -0.89 -3.21 -28.43
N ILE A 363 -1.37 -3.65 -27.27
CA ILE A 363 -2.57 -4.50 -27.17
C ILE A 363 -3.78 -3.60 -26.99
N GLY A 364 -4.69 -3.55 -28.00
CA GLY A 364 -5.85 -2.64 -27.99
C GLY A 364 -5.49 -1.19 -28.34
N ALA A 365 -4.52 -0.97 -29.22
CA ALA A 365 -3.89 0.28 -29.58
C ALA A 365 -4.81 1.50 -29.90
N PRO A 366 -6.07 1.37 -30.41
CA PRO A 366 -6.93 2.53 -30.68
C PRO A 366 -7.28 3.37 -29.43
N ALA A 367 -7.05 2.84 -28.23
CA ALA A 367 -7.42 3.48 -26.98
C ALA A 367 -6.28 4.27 -26.33
N VAL A 368 -5.15 4.51 -27.03
CA VAL A 368 -4.04 5.31 -26.50
C VAL A 368 -4.52 6.71 -26.12
N GLY A 369 -4.27 7.11 -24.87
CA GLY A 369 -4.77 8.36 -24.28
C GLY A 369 -6.04 8.17 -23.45
N LEU A 370 -7.06 7.49 -23.96
CA LEU A 370 -8.30 7.19 -23.21
C LEU A 370 -8.08 6.17 -22.08
N HIS A 371 -7.10 5.29 -22.20
CA HIS A 371 -6.80 4.27 -21.22
C HIS A 371 -6.37 4.85 -19.86
N TYR A 372 -5.80 6.05 -19.81
CA TYR A 372 -5.50 6.75 -18.56
C TYR A 372 -6.77 7.08 -17.77
N ALA A 373 -7.73 7.71 -18.43
CA ALA A 373 -9.01 8.06 -17.83
C ALA A 373 -9.83 6.81 -17.47
N ALA A 374 -9.89 5.82 -18.38
CA ALA A 374 -10.58 4.57 -18.12
C ALA A 374 -9.99 3.82 -16.91
N SER A 375 -8.68 3.72 -16.81
CA SER A 375 -8.00 3.10 -15.66
C SER A 375 -8.28 3.86 -14.36
N ALA A 376 -8.24 5.21 -14.39
CA ALA A 376 -8.55 6.04 -13.23
C ALA A 376 -9.99 5.83 -12.74
N VAL A 377 -10.96 5.77 -13.66
CA VAL A 377 -12.37 5.51 -13.33
C VAL A 377 -12.54 4.10 -12.74
N LEU A 378 -11.95 3.08 -13.35
CA LEU A 378 -12.03 1.70 -12.87
C LEU A 378 -11.39 1.55 -11.48
N TRP A 379 -10.22 2.17 -11.26
CA TRP A 379 -9.55 2.23 -9.97
C TRP A 379 -10.44 2.90 -8.90
N SER A 380 -10.95 4.09 -9.20
CA SER A 380 -11.80 4.83 -8.28
C SER A 380 -13.09 4.08 -7.97
N ALA A 381 -13.71 3.44 -8.98
CA ALA A 381 -14.88 2.61 -8.79
C ALA A 381 -14.58 1.37 -7.91
N ALA A 382 -13.39 0.75 -8.04
CA ALA A 382 -12.99 -0.38 -7.20
C ALA A 382 -12.98 0.01 -5.71
N TYR A 383 -12.34 1.11 -5.35
CA TYR A 383 -12.34 1.60 -3.97
C TYR A 383 -13.71 2.11 -3.52
N GLY A 384 -14.49 2.73 -4.41
CA GLY A 384 -15.85 3.18 -4.11
C GLY A 384 -16.80 2.03 -3.79
N VAL A 385 -16.77 0.97 -4.58
CA VAL A 385 -17.56 -0.25 -4.33
C VAL A 385 -17.11 -0.94 -3.03
N TRP A 386 -15.79 -1.03 -2.78
CA TRP A 386 -15.29 -1.52 -1.52
C TRP A 386 -15.80 -0.67 -0.34
N LEU A 387 -15.67 0.65 -0.41
CA LEU A 387 -16.09 1.56 0.66
C LEU A 387 -17.59 1.43 0.94
N ALA A 388 -18.43 1.36 -0.10
CA ALA A 388 -19.87 1.19 0.04
C ALA A 388 -20.26 -0.12 0.76
N GLY A 389 -19.51 -1.20 0.50
CA GLY A 389 -19.76 -2.49 1.15
C GLY A 389 -19.14 -2.64 2.54
N PHE A 390 -17.96 -2.05 2.75
CA PHE A 390 -17.16 -2.32 3.96
C PHE A 390 -17.28 -1.23 5.03
N LEU A 391 -17.54 0.04 4.68
CA LEU A 391 -17.70 1.09 5.68
C LEU A 391 -18.79 0.77 6.72
N PRO A 392 -19.99 0.26 6.34
CA PRO A 392 -20.97 -0.17 7.33
C PRO A 392 -20.47 -1.28 8.25
N LEU A 393 -19.65 -2.23 7.72
CA LEU A 393 -19.09 -3.31 8.52
C LEU A 393 -18.03 -2.80 9.52
N LEU A 394 -17.20 -1.84 9.09
CA LEU A 394 -16.17 -1.22 9.93
C LEU A 394 -16.79 -0.33 11.04
N LEU A 395 -17.93 0.29 10.78
CA LEU A 395 -18.67 1.10 11.77
C LEU A 395 -19.42 0.24 12.78
N HIS A 396 -19.75 -1.02 12.43
CA HIS A 396 -20.52 -1.93 13.29
C HIS A 396 -19.75 -3.28 13.42
N PRO A 397 -18.58 -3.30 14.09
CA PRO A 397 -17.88 -4.56 14.34
C PRO A 397 -18.76 -5.49 15.17
N VAL A 398 -18.75 -6.77 14.85
CA VAL A 398 -19.41 -7.78 15.67
C VAL A 398 -18.63 -7.85 16.97
N LYS A 399 -19.28 -7.63 18.11
CA LYS A 399 -18.67 -7.86 19.42
C LYS A 399 -18.34 -9.34 19.50
N GLY A 400 -17.05 -9.67 19.49
CA GLY A 400 -16.64 -11.00 19.93
C GLY A 400 -17.12 -11.16 21.38
N ASP A 401 -17.71 -12.30 21.71
CA ASP A 401 -17.90 -12.66 23.10
C ASP A 401 -16.57 -12.46 23.82
N GLU A 402 -16.54 -11.51 24.76
CA GLU A 402 -15.47 -11.38 25.75
C GLU A 402 -15.55 -12.62 26.66
N GLY A 403 -15.04 -13.73 26.19
CA GLY A 403 -15.14 -14.98 26.92
C GLY A 403 -14.48 -16.15 26.23
N CYS A 404 -13.17 -16.07 26.04
CA CYS A 404 -12.29 -17.24 26.15
C CYS A 404 -10.90 -16.71 26.56
N ASN A 405 -10.58 -16.98 27.81
CA ASN A 405 -9.29 -16.78 28.48
C ASN A 405 -8.11 -17.40 27.75
#